data_e2a8ae36fc386827cd96324548b253db
#
_entry.id   e2a8ae36fc386827cd96324548b253db
#
_cell.length_a   1.000
_cell.length_b   1.000
_cell.length_c   1.000
_cell.angle_alpha   90.00
_cell.angle_beta   90.00
_cell.angle_gamma   90.00
#
_symmetry.space_group_name_H-M   'P 1'
#
loop_
_entity.id
_entity.type
_entity.pdbx_description
1 polymer ?
#
loop_
_entity_poly.entity_id
_entity_poly.type
_entity_poly.pdbx_seq_one_letter_code
_entity_poly.pdbx_strand_id
1 'polypeptide(L)'
;MDRTRKISGKDIFGYLFLGISVVMLLRSLMLCFSNDIWYDELFTVGMIEHSYGDLIAFTARDVHPPLYYCIVKIVLELCKLISAQANAVVIAKVVSVLPYFILFAYSVTFIRKRFGIFTGGLFMFCAIAMPQLSAYTVEVRMYSFALLFVTAAFLHAYGTITAGSATVGARVHMQQIHAAALVGYGLAAAYTQYFACVAVIMVYLYVLIVFLLEERNRIKEWLLWAAISVAGYIPWLYALFRQITTVRENYWILPLTWRSLGGCVKFVMKPAFTNGILSVILAVIMFVICALVFVYGASKVCHYGIEKYKNAQNKSIIDSAGMIQTGIQMNGHSKEHSEAEIEAQNRNQNEDLHQSYVERFGFALAGVGVLIGLVIFGFVASALLRPIFVYRYMIPALGCFWLGFAVMFNEMWEKNVLCKPVGERVKLIFTAITICLLVIGLRDYRAFMGEEEYKILLMQQTGEALSAIAPDDIVIYNFDQVQAVTSYYLDAAMESYLWCGTPETLIQEIIRPYDTVEDVQAIKTWCEDGRRIWFIGSFNSREDIVAEWKADGLKVEETGSYFLERYWFNLYKIF
;
A
#
# COMPACT_ATOMS: atom_id res chain seq x y z
N MET A 1 -26.94 -14.75 26.72
CA MET A 1 -27.82 -13.70 26.14
C MET A 1 -27.32 -12.37 26.64
N ASP A 2 -26.81 -11.58 25.75
CA ASP A 2 -25.95 -10.44 26.04
C ASP A 2 -26.76 -9.20 26.41
N ARG A 3 -26.35 -8.57 27.54
CA ARG A 3 -26.94 -7.29 27.96
C ARG A 3 -26.75 -6.31 26.82
N THR A 4 -27.82 -5.64 26.42
CA THR A 4 -27.83 -4.53 25.45
C THR A 4 -26.76 -3.49 25.82
N ARG A 5 -25.57 -3.65 25.23
CA ARG A 5 -24.49 -2.69 25.38
C ARG A 5 -24.95 -1.39 24.73
N LYS A 6 -25.20 -0.35 25.51
CA LYS A 6 -25.52 0.98 24.98
C LYS A 6 -24.42 1.38 23.99
N ILE A 7 -24.81 1.68 22.76
CA ILE A 7 -23.91 2.17 21.70
C ILE A 7 -23.28 3.47 22.20
N SER A 8 -21.96 3.53 22.30
CA SER A 8 -21.26 4.75 22.70
C SER A 8 -21.23 5.76 21.55
N GLY A 9 -21.10 7.05 21.85
CA GLY A 9 -21.00 8.08 20.81
C GLY A 9 -19.86 7.83 19.80
N LYS A 10 -18.73 7.25 20.24
CA LYS A 10 -17.63 6.88 19.35
C LYS A 10 -17.95 5.69 18.44
N ASP A 11 -18.78 4.74 18.90
CA ASP A 11 -19.20 3.59 18.07
C ASP A 11 -20.04 4.06 16.88
N ILE A 12 -20.80 5.15 17.04
CA ILE A 12 -21.53 5.78 15.93
C ILE A 12 -20.58 6.23 14.83
N PHE A 13 -19.46 6.86 15.18
CA PHE A 13 -18.42 7.22 14.20
C PHE A 13 -17.81 5.97 13.54
N GLY A 14 -17.62 4.87 14.27
CA GLY A 14 -17.17 3.61 13.71
C GLY A 14 -18.09 3.07 12.61
N TYR A 15 -19.39 3.05 12.88
CA TYR A 15 -20.39 2.67 11.87
C TYR A 15 -20.49 3.65 10.71
N LEU A 16 -20.38 4.96 10.99
CA LEU A 16 -20.36 6.00 9.96
C LEU A 16 -19.17 5.81 9.00
N PHE A 17 -17.98 5.62 9.52
CA PHE A 17 -16.78 5.36 8.72
C PHE A 17 -16.92 4.10 7.86
N LEU A 18 -17.45 3.01 8.41
CA LEU A 18 -17.70 1.80 7.63
C LEU A 18 -18.71 2.03 6.52
N GLY A 19 -19.82 2.73 6.81
CA GLY A 19 -20.84 3.06 5.80
C GLY A 19 -20.26 3.91 4.66
N ILE A 20 -19.49 4.94 5.00
CA ILE A 20 -18.81 5.79 4.01
C ILE A 20 -17.81 4.98 3.20
N SER A 21 -17.03 4.10 3.85
CA SER A 21 -16.06 3.23 3.16
C SER A 21 -16.73 2.31 2.14
N VAL A 22 -17.91 1.76 2.46
CA VAL A 22 -18.70 0.97 1.50
C VAL A 22 -19.09 1.82 0.29
N VAL A 23 -19.62 3.03 0.51
CA VAL A 23 -19.97 3.93 -0.59
C VAL A 23 -18.78 4.26 -1.46
N MET A 24 -17.62 4.56 -0.85
CA MET A 24 -16.38 4.82 -1.58
C MET A 24 -15.94 3.61 -2.41
N LEU A 25 -15.96 2.41 -1.84
CA LEU A 25 -15.59 1.18 -2.57
C LEU A 25 -16.52 0.90 -3.75
N LEU A 26 -17.82 1.11 -3.58
CA LEU A 26 -18.78 0.95 -4.67
C LEU A 26 -18.56 1.99 -5.78
N ARG A 27 -18.23 3.23 -5.43
CA ARG A 27 -17.86 4.28 -6.39
C ARG A 27 -16.55 3.94 -7.13
N SER A 28 -15.52 3.49 -6.41
CA SER A 28 -14.26 3.02 -7.02
C SER A 28 -14.52 1.83 -7.96
N LEU A 29 -15.39 0.89 -7.58
CA LEU A 29 -15.77 -0.23 -8.43
C LEU A 29 -16.46 0.24 -9.72
N MET A 30 -17.25 1.32 -9.68
CA MET A 30 -17.86 1.89 -10.89
C MET A 30 -16.82 2.46 -11.86
N LEU A 31 -15.74 3.05 -11.35
CA LEU A 31 -14.63 3.53 -12.19
C LEU A 31 -13.89 2.40 -12.93
N CYS A 32 -13.97 1.15 -12.43
CA CYS A 32 -13.34 0.02 -13.10
C CYS A 32 -13.92 -0.29 -14.49
N PHE A 33 -15.14 0.19 -14.79
CA PHE A 33 -15.80 -0.06 -16.07
C PHE A 33 -15.46 1.01 -17.13
N SER A 34 -14.19 1.45 -17.15
CA SER A 34 -13.62 2.37 -18.12
C SER A 34 -12.35 1.77 -18.71
N ASN A 35 -11.99 2.20 -19.91
CA ASN A 35 -10.81 1.70 -20.64
C ASN A 35 -9.61 2.66 -20.56
N ASP A 36 -9.68 3.69 -19.71
CA ASP A 36 -8.55 4.57 -19.45
C ASP A 36 -7.41 3.77 -18.80
N ILE A 37 -6.21 3.94 -19.34
CA ILE A 37 -5.02 3.21 -18.90
C ILE A 37 -3.80 4.07 -19.14
N TRP A 38 -2.88 4.13 -18.18
CA TRP A 38 -1.64 4.85 -18.32
C TRP A 38 -0.43 3.91 -18.49
N TYR A 39 0.73 4.49 -18.77
CA TYR A 39 1.92 3.77 -19.19
C TYR A 39 2.30 2.59 -18.29
N ASP A 40 2.39 2.80 -16.95
CA ASP A 40 2.74 1.69 -16.04
C ASP A 40 1.68 0.57 -16.02
N GLU A 41 0.40 0.89 -16.25
CA GLU A 41 -0.69 -0.10 -16.26
C GLU A 41 -0.69 -0.93 -17.55
N LEU A 42 -0.24 -0.34 -18.67
CA LEU A 42 -0.10 -1.06 -19.93
C LEU A 42 0.82 -2.28 -19.79
N PHE A 43 1.90 -2.17 -19.01
CA PHE A 43 2.76 -3.33 -18.74
C PHE A 43 1.98 -4.46 -18.05
N THR A 44 1.09 -4.13 -17.11
CA THR A 44 0.25 -5.14 -16.46
C THR A 44 -0.67 -5.81 -17.47
N VAL A 45 -1.38 -5.01 -18.27
CA VAL A 45 -2.34 -5.52 -19.28
C VAL A 45 -1.61 -6.32 -20.36
N GLY A 46 -0.48 -5.83 -20.87
CA GLY A 46 0.33 -6.57 -21.82
C GLY A 46 0.83 -7.91 -21.23
N MET A 47 1.45 -7.89 -20.04
CA MET A 47 1.98 -9.11 -19.41
C MET A 47 0.93 -10.21 -19.22
N ILE A 48 -0.31 -9.86 -18.83
CA ILE A 48 -1.35 -10.86 -18.59
C ILE A 48 -1.93 -11.49 -19.87
N GLU A 49 -1.66 -10.94 -21.03
CA GLU A 49 -2.06 -11.51 -22.32
C GLU A 49 -1.10 -12.59 -22.82
N HIS A 50 0.15 -12.59 -22.35
CA HIS A 50 1.16 -13.59 -22.70
C HIS A 50 1.00 -14.92 -21.91
N SER A 51 1.80 -15.93 -22.22
CA SER A 51 1.83 -17.18 -21.47
C SER A 51 2.35 -16.97 -20.03
N TYR A 52 2.08 -17.90 -19.11
CA TYR A 52 2.65 -17.82 -17.75
C TYR A 52 4.18 -17.86 -17.74
N GLY A 53 4.78 -18.60 -18.68
CA GLY A 53 6.23 -18.68 -18.84
C GLY A 53 6.82 -17.32 -19.24
N ASP A 54 6.23 -16.68 -20.23
CA ASP A 54 6.64 -15.33 -20.69
C ASP A 54 6.42 -14.28 -19.61
N LEU A 55 5.26 -14.30 -18.93
CA LEU A 55 4.96 -13.40 -17.81
C LEU A 55 6.04 -13.48 -16.73
N ILE A 56 6.44 -14.70 -16.31
CA ILE A 56 7.49 -14.88 -15.33
C ILE A 56 8.84 -14.42 -15.88
N ALA A 57 9.15 -14.67 -17.15
CA ALA A 57 10.38 -14.23 -17.79
C ALA A 57 10.44 -12.70 -17.92
N PHE A 58 9.33 -12.03 -18.26
CA PHE A 58 9.23 -10.58 -18.31
C PHE A 58 9.42 -9.95 -16.92
N THR A 59 8.68 -10.45 -15.92
CA THR A 59 8.82 -9.95 -14.55
C THR A 59 10.22 -10.19 -13.98
N ALA A 60 10.93 -11.26 -14.40
CA ALA A 60 12.31 -11.49 -14.00
C ALA A 60 13.32 -10.53 -14.67
N ARG A 61 12.95 -9.86 -15.77
CA ARG A 61 13.73 -8.80 -16.43
C ARG A 61 13.30 -7.38 -16.01
N ASP A 62 12.04 -7.24 -15.54
CA ASP A 62 11.49 -6.00 -14.96
C ASP A 62 11.90 -5.87 -13.48
N VAL A 63 11.38 -4.86 -12.79
CA VAL A 63 11.68 -4.52 -11.39
C VAL A 63 10.65 -5.02 -10.37
N HIS A 64 9.69 -5.86 -10.79
CA HIS A 64 8.60 -6.31 -9.94
C HIS A 64 8.42 -7.84 -9.94
N PRO A 65 8.15 -8.47 -8.76
CA PRO A 65 7.84 -9.90 -8.68
C PRO A 65 6.49 -10.26 -9.32
N PRO A 66 6.24 -11.56 -9.67
CA PRO A 66 5.18 -11.96 -10.61
C PRO A 66 3.78 -12.13 -10.00
N LEU A 67 3.61 -12.22 -8.67
CA LEU A 67 2.37 -12.72 -8.06
C LEU A 67 1.14 -11.90 -8.43
N TYR A 68 1.24 -10.57 -8.43
CA TYR A 68 0.12 -9.70 -8.80
C TYR A 68 -0.36 -9.99 -10.23
N TYR A 69 0.56 -10.04 -11.18
CA TYR A 69 0.26 -10.31 -12.60
C TYR A 69 -0.35 -11.70 -12.78
N CYS A 70 0.16 -12.72 -12.07
CA CYS A 70 -0.41 -14.06 -12.08
C CYS A 70 -1.86 -14.07 -11.56
N ILE A 71 -2.16 -13.34 -10.47
CA ILE A 71 -3.52 -13.25 -9.93
C ILE A 71 -4.46 -12.62 -10.96
N VAL A 72 -4.06 -11.48 -11.56
CA VAL A 72 -4.88 -10.81 -12.58
C VAL A 72 -5.11 -11.71 -13.78
N LYS A 73 -4.05 -12.39 -14.27
CA LYS A 73 -4.14 -13.33 -15.39
C LYS A 73 -5.09 -14.50 -15.10
N ILE A 74 -5.01 -15.13 -13.92
CA ILE A 74 -5.93 -16.21 -13.52
C ILE A 74 -7.39 -15.72 -13.61
N VAL A 75 -7.68 -14.53 -13.06
CA VAL A 75 -9.04 -13.99 -13.10
C VAL A 75 -9.48 -13.67 -14.54
N LEU A 76 -8.59 -13.13 -15.37
CA LEU A 76 -8.85 -12.87 -16.78
C LEU A 76 -9.19 -14.16 -17.52
N GLU A 77 -8.41 -15.22 -17.34
CA GLU A 77 -8.66 -16.53 -17.97
C GLU A 77 -10.00 -17.13 -17.51
N LEU A 78 -10.32 -17.05 -16.22
CA LEU A 78 -11.62 -17.49 -15.71
C LEU A 78 -12.78 -16.70 -16.32
N CYS A 79 -12.62 -15.38 -16.50
CA CYS A 79 -13.63 -14.56 -17.16
C CYS A 79 -13.75 -14.88 -18.66
N LYS A 80 -12.63 -15.18 -19.33
CA LYS A 80 -12.62 -15.59 -20.75
C LYS A 80 -13.33 -16.94 -20.98
N LEU A 81 -13.39 -17.83 -19.98
CA LEU A 81 -14.22 -19.05 -20.05
C LEU A 81 -15.73 -18.75 -20.11
N ILE A 82 -16.14 -17.61 -19.54
CA ILE A 82 -17.57 -17.18 -19.53
C ILE A 82 -17.85 -16.32 -20.77
N SER A 83 -16.94 -15.42 -21.14
CA SER A 83 -17.06 -14.52 -22.29
C SER A 83 -15.69 -14.37 -22.96
N ALA A 84 -15.57 -14.82 -24.20
CA ALA A 84 -14.32 -14.70 -24.96
C ALA A 84 -13.88 -13.24 -25.19
N GLN A 85 -14.82 -12.28 -25.10
CA GLN A 85 -14.57 -10.84 -25.26
C GLN A 85 -14.34 -10.13 -23.92
N ALA A 86 -13.93 -10.86 -22.85
CA ALA A 86 -13.67 -10.28 -21.55
C ALA A 86 -12.57 -9.20 -21.64
N ASN A 87 -12.90 -7.98 -21.20
CA ASN A 87 -11.99 -6.83 -21.29
C ASN A 87 -10.90 -6.92 -20.21
N ALA A 88 -9.64 -7.02 -20.65
CA ALA A 88 -8.49 -7.19 -19.77
C ALA A 88 -8.29 -5.99 -18.81
N VAL A 89 -8.50 -4.75 -19.28
CA VAL A 89 -8.37 -3.54 -18.46
C VAL A 89 -9.41 -3.51 -17.36
N VAL A 90 -10.68 -3.72 -17.70
CA VAL A 90 -11.79 -3.75 -16.73
C VAL A 90 -11.55 -4.82 -15.67
N ILE A 91 -11.14 -6.02 -16.07
CA ILE A 91 -10.86 -7.12 -15.14
C ILE A 91 -9.69 -6.78 -14.25
N ALA A 92 -8.60 -6.24 -14.79
CA ALA A 92 -7.43 -5.85 -14.01
C ALA A 92 -7.76 -4.77 -12.97
N LYS A 93 -8.59 -3.76 -13.34
CA LYS A 93 -9.10 -2.74 -12.40
C LYS A 93 -9.97 -3.37 -11.30
N VAL A 94 -10.92 -4.22 -11.66
CA VAL A 94 -11.79 -4.91 -10.68
C VAL A 94 -10.96 -5.77 -9.73
N VAL A 95 -9.97 -6.49 -10.24
CA VAL A 95 -9.05 -7.29 -9.39
C VAL A 95 -8.26 -6.40 -8.44
N SER A 96 -7.84 -5.20 -8.88
CA SER A 96 -7.10 -4.24 -8.04
C SER A 96 -7.94 -3.67 -6.89
N VAL A 97 -9.27 -3.67 -6.99
CA VAL A 97 -10.18 -3.26 -5.89
C VAL A 97 -10.37 -4.38 -4.84
N LEU A 98 -10.25 -5.66 -5.21
CA LEU A 98 -10.53 -6.80 -4.32
C LEU A 98 -9.79 -6.74 -2.96
N PRO A 99 -8.50 -6.33 -2.87
CA PRO A 99 -7.80 -6.19 -1.61
C PRO A 99 -8.52 -5.30 -0.59
N TYR A 100 -9.18 -4.24 -1.03
CA TYR A 100 -9.92 -3.35 -0.14
C TYR A 100 -11.19 -3.98 0.41
N PHE A 101 -11.89 -4.84 -0.35
CA PHE A 101 -13.00 -5.63 0.17
C PHE A 101 -12.54 -6.65 1.22
N ILE A 102 -11.37 -7.24 1.03
CA ILE A 102 -10.77 -8.15 2.03
C ILE A 102 -10.37 -7.37 3.28
N LEU A 103 -9.76 -6.18 3.16
CA LEU A 103 -9.45 -5.30 4.29
C LEU A 103 -10.74 -4.86 5.02
N PHE A 104 -11.83 -4.60 4.29
CA PHE A 104 -13.14 -4.32 4.89
C PHE A 104 -13.64 -5.52 5.71
N ALA A 105 -13.51 -6.75 5.18
CA ALA A 105 -13.84 -7.96 5.94
C ALA A 105 -12.99 -8.09 7.22
N TYR A 106 -11.68 -7.80 7.17
CA TYR A 106 -10.84 -7.73 8.36
C TYR A 106 -11.32 -6.65 9.34
N SER A 107 -11.74 -5.50 8.85
CA SER A 107 -12.21 -4.37 9.67
C SER A 107 -13.45 -4.73 10.48
N VAL A 108 -14.43 -5.41 9.87
CA VAL A 108 -15.69 -5.79 10.53
C VAL A 108 -15.61 -7.11 11.32
N THR A 109 -14.55 -7.90 11.12
CA THR A 109 -14.33 -9.17 11.81
C THR A 109 -13.21 -9.08 12.83
N PHE A 110 -11.96 -9.24 12.41
CA PHE A 110 -10.79 -9.34 13.28
C PHE A 110 -10.55 -8.05 14.07
N ILE A 111 -10.48 -6.89 13.37
CA ILE A 111 -10.15 -5.60 14.01
C ILE A 111 -11.27 -5.20 14.96
N ARG A 112 -12.53 -5.28 14.51
CA ARG A 112 -13.69 -5.01 15.38
C ARG A 112 -13.70 -5.89 16.63
N LYS A 113 -13.39 -7.18 16.50
CA LYS A 113 -13.40 -8.12 17.62
C LYS A 113 -12.30 -7.83 18.65
N ARG A 114 -11.13 -7.37 18.18
CA ARG A 114 -9.95 -7.13 19.03
C ARG A 114 -9.87 -5.70 19.58
N PHE A 115 -10.23 -4.71 18.77
CA PHE A 115 -10.01 -3.29 19.06
C PHE A 115 -11.29 -2.45 19.05
N GLY A 116 -12.44 -3.02 18.73
CA GLY A 116 -13.72 -2.33 18.67
C GLY A 116 -14.10 -1.80 17.28
N ILE A 117 -15.40 -1.43 17.15
CA ILE A 117 -16.00 -0.99 15.88
C ILE A 117 -15.42 0.33 15.39
N PHE A 118 -15.09 1.25 16.32
CA PHE A 118 -14.49 2.53 15.99
C PHE A 118 -13.13 2.35 15.30
N THR A 119 -12.27 1.50 15.87
CA THR A 119 -10.96 1.19 15.27
C THR A 119 -11.10 0.58 13.88
N GLY A 120 -12.01 -0.40 13.70
CA GLY A 120 -12.26 -1.02 12.41
C GLY A 120 -12.75 -0.01 11.36
N GLY A 121 -13.70 0.86 11.74
CA GLY A 121 -14.24 1.88 10.87
C GLY A 121 -13.19 2.95 10.51
N LEU A 122 -12.49 3.49 11.48
CA LEU A 122 -11.46 4.51 11.26
C LEU A 122 -10.31 3.97 10.40
N PHE A 123 -9.84 2.75 10.68
CA PHE A 123 -8.81 2.10 9.87
C PHE A 123 -9.25 1.97 8.41
N MET A 124 -10.44 1.41 8.15
CA MET A 124 -10.91 1.20 6.79
C MET A 124 -11.09 2.50 6.02
N PHE A 125 -11.66 3.51 6.68
CA PHE A 125 -11.78 4.85 6.12
C PHE A 125 -10.40 5.45 5.78
N CYS A 126 -9.43 5.36 6.69
CA CYS A 126 -8.08 5.84 6.44
C CYS A 126 -7.39 5.08 5.29
N ALA A 127 -7.57 3.76 5.21
CA ALA A 127 -6.98 2.94 4.16
C ALA A 127 -7.48 3.29 2.75
N ILE A 128 -8.68 3.88 2.62
CA ILE A 128 -9.24 4.31 1.33
C ILE A 128 -9.03 5.81 1.10
N ALA A 129 -9.31 6.64 2.10
CA ALA A 129 -9.57 8.06 1.93
C ALA A 129 -8.42 8.99 2.35
N MET A 130 -7.38 8.47 3.03
CA MET A 130 -6.24 9.31 3.40
C MET A 130 -5.38 9.64 2.17
N PRO A 131 -4.59 10.73 2.24
CA PRO A 131 -3.87 11.26 1.08
C PRO A 131 -3.15 10.18 0.27
N GLN A 132 -3.27 10.25 -1.05
CA GLN A 132 -2.75 9.33 -2.05
C GLN A 132 -3.39 7.92 -2.10
N LEU A 133 -4.08 7.43 -1.05
CA LEU A 133 -4.55 6.04 -1.00
C LEU A 133 -5.75 5.77 -1.92
N SER A 134 -6.60 6.77 -2.17
CA SER A 134 -7.78 6.61 -3.04
C SER A 134 -7.41 6.16 -4.46
N ALA A 135 -6.34 6.70 -5.04
CA ALA A 135 -5.90 6.37 -6.39
C ALA A 135 -5.54 4.87 -6.53
N TYR A 136 -4.96 4.28 -5.50
CA TYR A 136 -4.55 2.87 -5.51
C TYR A 136 -5.72 1.89 -5.35
N THR A 137 -6.96 2.38 -5.22
CA THR A 137 -8.14 1.50 -5.23
C THR A 137 -8.42 0.92 -6.61
N VAL A 138 -8.12 1.65 -7.68
CA VAL A 138 -8.41 1.26 -9.07
C VAL A 138 -7.16 1.11 -9.94
N GLU A 139 -6.00 1.56 -9.48
CA GLU A 139 -4.75 1.49 -10.23
C GLU A 139 -4.38 0.03 -10.55
N VAL A 140 -4.15 -0.26 -11.82
CA VAL A 140 -3.81 -1.61 -12.32
C VAL A 140 -2.34 -1.91 -12.03
N ARG A 141 -1.98 -1.82 -10.74
CA ARG A 141 -0.64 -2.11 -10.21
C ARG A 141 -0.74 -2.87 -8.89
N MET A 142 0.35 -3.48 -8.49
CA MET A 142 0.45 -4.37 -7.33
C MET A 142 0.23 -3.71 -5.96
N TYR A 143 0.05 -2.39 -5.87
CA TYR A 143 0.08 -1.66 -4.59
C TYR A 143 -1.06 -2.02 -3.65
N SER A 144 -2.28 -2.22 -4.16
CA SER A 144 -3.43 -2.63 -3.35
C SER A 144 -3.23 -4.01 -2.71
N PHE A 145 -2.66 -4.96 -3.47
CA PHE A 145 -2.30 -6.29 -2.95
C PHE A 145 -1.17 -6.22 -1.93
N ALA A 146 -0.15 -5.41 -2.18
CA ALA A 146 0.96 -5.20 -1.24
C ALA A 146 0.45 -4.59 0.08
N LEU A 147 -0.45 -3.61 0.02
CA LEU A 147 -1.12 -3.02 1.19
C LEU A 147 -1.89 -4.09 1.98
N LEU A 148 -2.70 -4.92 1.31
CA LEU A 148 -3.45 -6.01 1.92
C LEU A 148 -2.52 -7.01 2.60
N PHE A 149 -1.54 -7.55 1.86
CA PHE A 149 -0.71 -8.64 2.35
C PHE A 149 0.13 -8.23 3.55
N VAL A 150 0.72 -7.04 3.53
CA VAL A 150 1.50 -6.52 4.66
C VAL A 150 0.60 -6.24 5.86
N THR A 151 -0.59 -5.64 5.65
CA THR A 151 -1.55 -5.38 6.74
C THR A 151 -2.08 -6.68 7.35
N ALA A 152 -2.40 -7.67 6.52
CA ALA A 152 -2.86 -8.97 6.99
C ALA A 152 -1.75 -9.72 7.75
N ALA A 153 -0.51 -9.72 7.24
CA ALA A 153 0.65 -10.26 7.96
C ALA A 153 0.82 -9.61 9.34
N PHE A 154 0.66 -8.28 9.42
CA PHE A 154 0.74 -7.53 10.68
C PHE A 154 -0.38 -7.88 11.66
N LEU A 155 -1.63 -8.03 11.18
CA LEU A 155 -2.75 -8.48 12.00
C LEU A 155 -2.54 -9.91 12.52
N HIS A 156 -2.04 -10.81 11.68
CA HIS A 156 -1.76 -12.18 12.08
C HIS A 156 -0.53 -12.27 12.99
N ALA A 157 0.48 -11.42 12.84
CA ALA A 157 1.58 -11.28 13.80
C ALA A 157 1.05 -10.94 15.20
N TYR A 158 0.12 -9.99 15.31
CA TYR A 158 -0.57 -9.70 16.58
C TYR A 158 -1.34 -10.92 17.12
N GLY A 159 -2.00 -11.67 16.21
CA GLY A 159 -2.70 -12.90 16.59
C GLY A 159 -1.79 -14.00 17.15
N THR A 160 -0.54 -14.12 16.68
CA THR A 160 0.44 -15.08 17.24
C THR A 160 0.87 -14.74 18.67
N ILE A 161 0.91 -13.44 18.99
CA ILE A 161 1.31 -12.93 20.30
C ILE A 161 0.14 -13.03 21.30
N THR A 162 -1.08 -12.64 20.89
CA THR A 162 -2.22 -12.41 21.78
C THR A 162 -3.32 -13.48 21.71
N ALA A 163 -3.02 -14.70 21.28
CA ALA A 163 -4.03 -15.78 21.22
C ALA A 163 -4.58 -16.05 22.64
N GLY A 164 -5.79 -15.51 22.87
CA GLY A 164 -6.43 -15.26 24.16
C GLY A 164 -6.71 -16.47 25.08
N SER A 165 -7.48 -16.25 26.16
CA SER A 165 -7.83 -17.13 27.27
C SER A 165 -8.69 -18.37 26.92
N ALA A 166 -8.34 -19.11 25.88
CA ALA A 166 -8.90 -20.41 25.53
C ALA A 166 -8.17 -21.52 26.29
N THR A 167 -8.75 -22.73 26.33
CA THR A 167 -8.03 -23.91 26.80
C THR A 167 -6.66 -24.03 26.11
N VAL A 168 -5.65 -24.56 26.78
CA VAL A 168 -4.26 -24.62 26.26
C VAL A 168 -4.19 -25.17 24.83
N GLY A 169 -4.92 -26.24 24.51
CA GLY A 169 -4.94 -26.82 23.17
C GLY A 169 -5.55 -25.90 22.10
N ALA A 170 -6.68 -25.24 22.41
CA ALA A 170 -7.32 -24.31 21.48
C ALA A 170 -6.45 -23.06 21.25
N ARG A 171 -5.74 -22.61 22.27
CA ARG A 171 -4.79 -21.49 22.17
C ARG A 171 -3.65 -21.81 21.20
N VAL A 172 -3.00 -22.97 21.36
CA VAL A 172 -1.91 -23.44 20.49
C VAL A 172 -2.39 -23.55 19.04
N HIS A 173 -3.56 -24.14 18.82
CA HIS A 173 -4.11 -24.26 17.47
C HIS A 173 -4.37 -22.89 16.79
N MET A 174 -4.94 -21.93 17.52
CA MET A 174 -5.15 -20.59 17.00
C MET A 174 -3.83 -19.87 16.70
N GLN A 175 -2.82 -20.02 17.54
CA GLN A 175 -1.48 -19.47 17.29
C GLN A 175 -0.86 -20.04 16.01
N GLN A 176 -1.01 -21.34 15.76
CA GLN A 176 -0.52 -22.00 14.55
C GLN A 176 -1.22 -21.47 13.28
N ILE A 177 -2.54 -21.27 13.33
CA ILE A 177 -3.29 -20.67 12.22
C ILE A 177 -2.77 -19.24 11.93
N HIS A 178 -2.57 -18.44 12.97
CA HIS A 178 -2.04 -17.09 12.77
C HIS A 178 -0.60 -17.10 12.25
N ALA A 179 0.24 -18.04 12.72
CA ALA A 179 1.60 -18.19 12.23
C ALA A 179 1.63 -18.62 10.75
N ALA A 180 0.82 -19.60 10.36
CA ALA A 180 0.70 -20.01 8.96
C ALA A 180 0.22 -18.85 8.06
N ALA A 181 -0.76 -18.06 8.53
CA ALA A 181 -1.23 -16.89 7.82
C ALA A 181 -0.16 -15.77 7.74
N LEU A 182 0.62 -15.54 8.81
CA LEU A 182 1.75 -14.61 8.79
C LEU A 182 2.77 -15.00 7.71
N VAL A 183 3.17 -16.29 7.65
CA VAL A 183 4.09 -16.82 6.65
C VAL A 183 3.49 -16.69 5.24
N GLY A 184 2.22 -17.09 5.06
CA GLY A 184 1.54 -17.05 3.75
C GLY A 184 1.41 -15.64 3.21
N TYR A 185 0.90 -14.70 4.00
CA TYR A 185 0.80 -13.29 3.61
C TYR A 185 2.18 -12.63 3.45
N GLY A 186 3.15 -13.02 4.28
CA GLY A 186 4.53 -12.56 4.15
C GLY A 186 5.16 -12.96 2.83
N LEU A 187 5.02 -14.20 2.41
CA LEU A 187 5.46 -14.69 1.10
C LEU A 187 4.69 -14.00 -0.03
N ALA A 188 3.37 -13.88 0.09
CA ALA A 188 2.57 -13.18 -0.91
C ALA A 188 3.02 -11.72 -1.08
N ALA A 189 3.32 -11.01 0.00
CA ALA A 189 3.87 -9.65 -0.05
C ALA A 189 5.24 -9.62 -0.77
N ALA A 190 6.14 -10.55 -0.44
CA ALA A 190 7.46 -10.64 -1.03
C ALA A 190 7.41 -10.93 -2.55
N TYR A 191 6.50 -11.80 -2.98
CA TYR A 191 6.26 -12.11 -4.40
C TYR A 191 5.41 -11.05 -5.14
N THR A 192 4.94 -10.02 -4.43
CA THR A 192 4.15 -8.91 -5.02
C THR A 192 5.01 -7.68 -5.24
N GLN A 193 5.84 -7.27 -4.25
CA GLN A 193 6.67 -6.06 -4.34
C GLN A 193 7.84 -6.12 -3.35
N TYR A 194 9.02 -5.66 -3.77
CA TYR A 194 10.22 -5.71 -2.92
C TYR A 194 10.12 -4.88 -1.64
N PHE A 195 9.54 -3.69 -1.69
CA PHE A 195 9.32 -2.90 -0.48
C PHE A 195 8.24 -3.49 0.44
N ALA A 196 7.29 -4.27 -0.10
CA ALA A 196 6.38 -5.06 0.73
C ALA A 196 7.11 -6.19 1.46
N CYS A 197 8.11 -6.83 0.83
CA CYS A 197 9.00 -7.77 1.52
C CYS A 197 9.73 -7.10 2.69
N VAL A 198 10.29 -5.89 2.49
CA VAL A 198 10.95 -5.13 3.56
C VAL A 198 9.97 -4.80 4.69
N ALA A 199 8.74 -4.38 4.36
CA ALA A 199 7.71 -4.11 5.37
C ALA A 199 7.38 -5.37 6.20
N VAL A 200 7.30 -6.54 5.56
CA VAL A 200 7.10 -7.82 6.26
C VAL A 200 8.29 -8.18 7.15
N ILE A 201 9.53 -7.91 6.72
CA ILE A 201 10.71 -8.10 7.59
C ILE A 201 10.57 -7.25 8.87
N MET A 202 10.06 -6.01 8.78
CA MET A 202 9.79 -5.19 9.97
C MET A 202 8.67 -5.79 10.84
N VAL A 203 7.65 -6.43 10.24
CA VAL A 203 6.63 -7.19 10.99
C VAL A 203 7.24 -8.39 11.73
N TYR A 204 8.12 -9.16 11.08
CA TYR A 204 8.84 -10.25 11.74
C TYR A 204 9.74 -9.75 12.87
N LEU A 205 10.40 -8.61 12.66
CA LEU A 205 11.23 -7.98 13.70
C LEU A 205 10.39 -7.56 14.92
N TYR A 206 9.18 -7.04 14.71
CA TYR A 206 8.25 -6.76 15.80
C TYR A 206 7.94 -8.03 16.63
N VAL A 207 7.60 -9.15 15.98
CA VAL A 207 7.34 -10.42 16.68
C VAL A 207 8.59 -10.89 17.43
N LEU A 208 9.76 -10.80 16.81
CA LEU A 208 11.03 -11.16 17.45
C LEU A 208 11.29 -10.34 18.72
N ILE A 209 11.10 -9.03 18.65
CA ILE A 209 11.29 -8.14 19.80
C ILE A 209 10.36 -8.54 20.94
N VAL A 210 9.08 -8.81 20.67
CA VAL A 210 8.13 -9.24 21.69
C VAL A 210 8.56 -10.57 22.29
N PHE A 211 8.97 -11.56 21.49
CA PHE A 211 9.42 -12.85 21.99
C PHE A 211 10.72 -12.75 22.82
N LEU A 212 11.66 -11.89 22.42
CA LEU A 212 12.88 -11.63 23.17
C LEU A 212 12.62 -11.00 24.55
N LEU A 213 11.61 -10.14 24.63
CA LEU A 213 11.29 -9.42 25.86
C LEU A 213 10.38 -10.22 26.80
N GLU A 214 9.42 -10.99 26.25
CA GLU A 214 8.35 -11.59 27.05
C GLU A 214 8.26 -13.12 26.96
N GLU A 215 8.60 -13.75 25.82
CA GLU A 215 8.37 -15.17 25.55
C GLU A 215 9.59 -15.85 24.90
N ARG A 216 10.78 -15.78 25.52
CA ARG A 216 12.05 -16.27 24.94
C ARG A 216 12.03 -17.74 24.50
N ASN A 217 11.22 -18.57 25.11
CA ASN A 217 11.03 -19.98 24.74
C ASN A 217 10.44 -20.14 23.32
N ARG A 218 9.74 -19.12 22.81
CA ARG A 218 9.11 -19.13 21.47
C ARG A 218 10.00 -18.60 20.35
N ILE A 219 11.23 -18.20 20.62
CA ILE A 219 12.19 -17.78 19.59
C ILE A 219 12.42 -18.90 18.55
N LYS A 220 12.38 -20.18 18.98
CA LYS A 220 12.50 -21.31 18.06
C LYS A 220 11.34 -21.38 17.03
N GLU A 221 10.12 -21.04 17.47
CA GLU A 221 8.97 -20.95 16.56
C GLU A 221 9.18 -19.83 15.54
N TRP A 222 9.62 -18.66 15.99
CA TRP A 222 9.93 -17.52 15.11
C TRP A 222 11.02 -17.88 14.09
N LEU A 223 12.10 -18.57 14.51
CA LEU A 223 13.15 -19.03 13.60
C LEU A 223 12.61 -20.00 12.55
N LEU A 224 11.69 -20.89 12.93
CA LEU A 224 11.04 -21.80 11.98
C LEU A 224 10.20 -21.03 10.96
N TRP A 225 9.39 -20.06 11.39
CA TRP A 225 8.57 -19.25 10.46
C TRP A 225 9.43 -18.43 9.52
N ALA A 226 10.50 -17.83 10.01
CA ALA A 226 11.46 -17.10 9.21
C ALA A 226 12.16 -18.01 8.20
N ALA A 227 12.60 -19.21 8.62
CA ALA A 227 13.23 -20.19 7.74
C ALA A 227 12.28 -20.66 6.63
N ILE A 228 11.01 -20.94 6.94
CA ILE A 228 9.99 -21.30 5.94
C ILE A 228 9.77 -20.16 4.94
N SER A 229 9.69 -18.91 5.43
CA SER A 229 9.52 -17.74 4.56
C SER A 229 10.72 -17.54 3.63
N VAL A 230 11.95 -17.68 4.13
CA VAL A 230 13.16 -17.59 3.32
C VAL A 230 13.21 -18.75 2.30
N ALA A 231 12.95 -19.97 2.74
CA ALA A 231 12.93 -21.14 1.86
C ALA A 231 11.88 -21.00 0.74
N GLY A 232 10.68 -20.50 1.07
CA GLY A 232 9.63 -20.24 0.09
C GLY A 232 9.98 -19.12 -0.91
N TYR A 233 10.92 -18.23 -0.58
CA TYR A 233 11.35 -17.15 -1.46
C TYR A 233 12.61 -17.49 -2.30
N ILE A 234 13.33 -18.57 -1.97
CA ILE A 234 14.54 -19.01 -2.70
C ILE A 234 14.35 -19.06 -4.23
N PRO A 235 13.22 -19.58 -4.78
CA PRO A 235 13.05 -19.65 -6.22
C PRO A 235 13.16 -18.30 -6.94
N TRP A 236 12.80 -17.20 -6.26
CA TRP A 236 12.84 -15.85 -6.82
C TRP A 236 14.16 -15.12 -6.59
N LEU A 237 15.01 -15.58 -5.69
CA LEU A 237 16.30 -14.93 -5.38
C LEU A 237 17.20 -14.79 -6.60
N TYR A 238 17.19 -15.77 -7.51
CA TYR A 238 17.99 -15.68 -8.74
C TYR A 238 17.55 -14.49 -9.62
N ALA A 239 16.23 -14.30 -9.81
CA ALA A 239 15.71 -13.15 -10.54
C ALA A 239 16.07 -11.83 -9.83
N LEU A 240 15.90 -11.76 -8.51
CA LEU A 240 16.27 -10.59 -7.71
C LEU A 240 17.74 -10.20 -7.88
N PHE A 241 18.67 -11.15 -7.81
CA PHE A 241 20.10 -10.87 -7.99
C PHE A 241 20.40 -10.35 -9.40
N ARG A 242 19.80 -10.94 -10.44
CA ARG A 242 19.93 -10.41 -11.80
C ARG A 242 19.40 -9.00 -11.94
N GLN A 243 18.22 -8.72 -11.40
CA GLN A 243 17.62 -7.38 -11.44
C GLN A 243 18.48 -6.32 -10.75
N ILE A 244 19.08 -6.64 -9.59
CA ILE A 244 20.00 -5.72 -8.90
C ILE A 244 21.21 -5.37 -9.79
N THR A 245 21.71 -6.30 -10.57
CA THR A 245 22.85 -6.05 -11.48
C THR A 245 22.43 -5.26 -12.72
N THR A 246 21.29 -5.56 -13.32
CA THR A 246 20.78 -4.93 -14.56
C THR A 246 20.28 -3.50 -14.30
N VAL A 247 19.53 -3.30 -13.22
CA VAL A 247 19.07 -1.95 -12.77
C VAL A 247 20.25 -0.99 -12.58
N ARG A 248 21.47 -1.48 -12.54
CA ARG A 248 22.67 -0.68 -12.35
C ARG A 248 22.98 0.26 -13.53
N GLU A 249 22.47 0.08 -14.70
CA GLU A 249 22.90 0.81 -15.91
C GLU A 249 21.96 1.94 -16.35
N ASN A 250 20.64 1.81 -16.22
CA ASN A 250 19.67 2.80 -16.69
C ASN A 250 18.51 2.99 -15.70
N TYR A 251 18.59 4.01 -14.83
CA TYR A 251 17.51 4.23 -13.87
C TYR A 251 17.11 5.70 -13.79
N TRP A 252 15.81 5.96 -13.91
CA TRP A 252 15.20 7.29 -13.97
C TRP A 252 14.99 7.96 -12.61
N ILE A 253 15.20 7.24 -11.47
CA ILE A 253 14.95 7.78 -10.13
C ILE A 253 16.00 8.79 -9.73
N LEU A 254 15.56 9.98 -9.34
CA LEU A 254 16.44 11.06 -8.89
C LEU A 254 17.11 10.73 -7.54
N PRO A 255 18.33 11.19 -7.31
CA PRO A 255 19.02 11.02 -6.04
C PRO A 255 18.23 11.58 -4.86
N LEU A 256 18.17 10.82 -3.76
CA LEU A 256 17.52 11.25 -2.54
C LEU A 256 18.36 12.32 -1.83
N THR A 257 17.68 13.30 -1.27
CA THR A 257 18.25 14.36 -0.45
C THR A 257 17.57 14.37 0.93
N TRP A 258 18.10 15.13 1.89
CA TRP A 258 17.42 15.31 3.17
C TRP A 258 16.00 15.90 3.00
N ARG A 259 15.74 16.67 1.92
CA ARG A 259 14.40 17.19 1.58
C ARG A 259 13.42 16.08 1.20
N SER A 260 13.92 14.93 0.76
CA SER A 260 13.10 13.77 0.41
C SER A 260 12.37 13.19 1.64
N LEU A 261 12.89 13.38 2.87
CA LEU A 261 12.17 13.06 4.10
C LEU A 261 10.88 13.88 4.23
N GLY A 262 10.95 15.19 3.90
CA GLY A 262 9.75 16.02 3.82
C GLY A 262 8.78 15.56 2.72
N GLY A 263 9.31 15.01 1.64
CA GLY A 263 8.52 14.35 0.59
C GLY A 263 7.75 13.14 1.10
N CYS A 264 8.38 12.29 1.93
CA CYS A 264 7.70 11.15 2.58
C CYS A 264 6.52 11.61 3.46
N VAL A 265 6.75 12.64 4.29
CA VAL A 265 5.69 13.21 5.13
C VAL A 265 4.56 13.80 4.27
N LYS A 266 4.90 14.54 3.22
CA LYS A 266 3.89 15.10 2.29
C LYS A 266 3.09 14.00 1.60
N PHE A 267 3.72 12.92 1.18
CA PHE A 267 3.03 11.80 0.53
C PHE A 267 1.94 11.20 1.43
N VAL A 268 2.23 11.02 2.73
CA VAL A 268 1.30 10.40 3.68
C VAL A 268 0.25 11.37 4.21
N MET A 269 0.60 12.67 4.35
CA MET A 269 -0.17 13.64 5.15
C MET A 269 -0.77 14.80 4.35
N LYS A 270 -0.32 15.06 3.11
CA LYS A 270 -0.76 16.25 2.37
C LYS A 270 -2.05 15.98 1.60
N PRO A 271 -3.20 16.54 2.03
CA PRO A 271 -4.47 16.38 1.34
C PRO A 271 -4.53 17.21 0.04
N ALA A 272 -5.38 16.75 -0.89
CA ALA A 272 -5.61 17.39 -2.19
C ALA A 272 -6.57 18.59 -2.06
N PHE A 273 -6.02 19.77 -1.79
CA PHE A 273 -6.77 21.02 -1.85
C PHE A 273 -6.24 21.91 -2.98
N THR A 274 -7.14 22.65 -3.62
CA THR A 274 -6.80 23.64 -4.67
C THR A 274 -5.87 24.74 -4.15
N ASN A 275 -6.04 25.15 -2.88
CA ASN A 275 -5.12 26.06 -2.22
C ASN A 275 -3.92 25.30 -1.67
N GLY A 276 -2.76 25.43 -2.31
CA GLY A 276 -1.53 24.74 -1.93
C GLY A 276 -1.03 25.07 -0.51
N ILE A 277 -1.25 26.30 -0.03
CA ILE A 277 -0.87 26.73 1.34
C ILE A 277 -1.74 25.98 2.36
N LEU A 278 -3.05 25.94 2.14
CA LEU A 278 -3.97 25.21 3.01
C LEU A 278 -3.63 23.73 3.07
N SER A 279 -3.32 23.10 1.94
CA SER A 279 -2.85 21.70 1.89
C SER A 279 -1.62 21.46 2.77
N VAL A 280 -0.65 22.37 2.75
CA VAL A 280 0.56 22.26 3.56
C VAL A 280 0.25 22.44 5.05
N ILE A 281 -0.57 23.43 5.40
CA ILE A 281 -0.99 23.66 6.80
C ILE A 281 -1.71 22.41 7.35
N LEU A 282 -2.64 21.85 6.60
CA LEU A 282 -3.36 20.63 7.00
C LEU A 282 -2.42 19.42 7.10
N ALA A 283 -1.44 19.29 6.19
CA ALA A 283 -0.42 18.25 6.30
C ALA A 283 0.39 18.33 7.60
N VAL A 284 0.78 19.56 7.99
CA VAL A 284 1.49 19.79 9.26
C VAL A 284 0.59 19.46 10.45
N ILE A 285 -0.67 19.88 10.43
CA ILE A 285 -1.64 19.56 11.50
C ILE A 285 -1.81 18.03 11.62
N MET A 286 -2.03 17.32 10.51
CA MET A 286 -2.15 15.86 10.51
C MET A 286 -0.89 15.19 11.03
N PHE A 287 0.29 15.65 10.60
CA PHE A 287 1.56 15.13 11.10
C PHE A 287 1.71 15.32 12.60
N VAL A 288 1.39 16.51 13.12
CA VAL A 288 1.45 16.82 14.56
C VAL A 288 0.46 15.94 15.34
N ILE A 289 -0.76 15.76 14.85
CA ILE A 289 -1.75 14.87 15.49
C ILE A 289 -1.21 13.43 15.55
N CYS A 290 -0.74 12.88 14.44
CA CYS A 290 -0.16 11.54 14.40
C CYS A 290 1.05 11.41 15.34
N ALA A 291 1.96 12.39 15.31
CA ALA A 291 3.13 12.40 16.18
C ALA A 291 2.75 12.41 17.67
N LEU A 292 1.81 13.27 18.07
CA LEU A 292 1.33 13.32 19.46
C LEU A 292 0.69 12.01 19.89
N VAL A 293 -0.11 11.39 19.02
CA VAL A 293 -0.74 10.09 19.28
C VAL A 293 0.32 9.01 19.51
N PHE A 294 1.33 8.92 18.65
CA PHE A 294 2.37 7.90 18.77
C PHE A 294 3.38 8.19 19.90
N VAL A 295 3.74 9.46 20.14
CA VAL A 295 4.59 9.85 21.29
C VAL A 295 3.91 9.51 22.61
N TYR A 296 2.61 9.77 22.72
CA TYR A 296 1.83 9.35 23.89
C TYR A 296 1.88 7.83 24.08
N GLY A 297 1.67 7.04 23.02
CA GLY A 297 1.77 5.58 23.10
C GLY A 297 3.16 5.10 23.51
N ALA A 298 4.21 5.67 22.94
CA ALA A 298 5.58 5.36 23.30
C ALA A 298 5.86 5.64 24.79
N SER A 299 5.39 6.78 25.29
CA SER A 299 5.52 7.12 26.72
C SER A 299 4.86 6.08 27.63
N LYS A 300 3.73 5.49 27.19
CA LYS A 300 3.02 4.44 27.94
C LYS A 300 3.79 3.13 28.00
N VAL A 301 4.31 2.70 26.86
CA VAL A 301 5.11 1.46 26.77
C VAL A 301 6.39 1.62 27.60
N CYS A 302 7.06 2.76 27.54
CA CYS A 302 8.25 3.04 28.34
C CYS A 302 7.95 3.04 29.84
N HIS A 303 6.85 3.69 30.26
CA HIS A 303 6.47 3.73 31.69
C HIS A 303 6.20 2.33 32.24
N TYR A 304 5.46 1.52 31.50
CA TYR A 304 5.22 0.12 31.88
C TYR A 304 6.52 -0.69 31.99
N GLY A 305 7.43 -0.54 31.03
CA GLY A 305 8.72 -1.22 31.08
C GLY A 305 9.53 -0.86 32.32
N ILE A 306 9.51 0.42 32.72
CA ILE A 306 10.16 0.90 33.96
C ILE A 306 9.50 0.33 35.19
N GLU A 307 8.16 0.31 35.26
CA GLU A 307 7.43 -0.27 36.41
C GLU A 307 7.69 -1.78 36.54
N LYS A 308 7.62 -2.52 35.40
CA LYS A 308 7.91 -3.96 35.39
C LYS A 308 9.32 -4.25 35.88
N TYR A 309 10.31 -3.45 35.50
CA TYR A 309 11.69 -3.57 35.96
C TYR A 309 11.82 -3.29 37.45
N LYS A 310 11.21 -2.21 37.99
CA LYS A 310 11.20 -1.88 39.42
C LYS A 310 10.54 -2.98 40.27
N ASN A 311 9.40 -3.53 39.79
CA ASN A 311 8.70 -4.60 40.48
C ASN A 311 9.52 -5.91 40.50
N ALA A 312 10.25 -6.21 39.40
CA ALA A 312 11.16 -7.36 39.37
C ALA A 312 12.34 -7.20 40.34
N GLN A 313 12.93 -6.00 40.45
CA GLN A 313 13.96 -5.71 41.45
C GLN A 313 13.43 -5.82 42.89
N ASN A 314 12.27 -5.24 43.20
CA ASN A 314 11.67 -5.32 44.52
C ASN A 314 11.36 -6.78 44.91
N LYS A 315 10.86 -7.59 43.96
CA LYS A 315 10.61 -9.01 44.20
C LYS A 315 11.91 -9.76 44.49
N SER A 316 12.98 -9.51 43.77
CA SER A 316 14.29 -10.14 44.02
C SER A 316 14.87 -9.74 45.39
N ILE A 317 14.63 -8.51 45.86
CA ILE A 317 15.04 -8.04 47.18
C ILE A 317 14.20 -8.71 48.27
N ILE A 318 12.87 -8.85 48.05
CA ILE A 318 11.98 -9.52 49.02
C ILE A 318 12.30 -11.02 49.09
N ASP A 319 12.51 -11.69 47.96
CA ASP A 319 12.88 -13.10 47.92
C ASP A 319 14.26 -13.34 48.59
N SER A 320 15.20 -12.44 48.42
CA SER A 320 16.52 -12.49 49.10
C SER A 320 16.41 -12.17 50.60
N ALA A 321 15.50 -11.29 51.00
CA ALA A 321 15.23 -10.99 52.44
C ALA A 321 14.37 -12.07 53.11
N GLY A 322 13.43 -12.70 52.38
CA GLY A 322 12.56 -13.77 52.86
C GLY A 322 13.30 -15.09 53.15
N MET A 323 14.46 -15.35 52.53
CA MET A 323 15.33 -16.47 52.91
C MET A 323 15.96 -16.32 54.30
N ILE A 324 15.90 -15.14 54.91
CA ILE A 324 16.44 -14.87 56.24
C ILE A 324 15.36 -15.03 57.34
N GLN A 325 14.06 -15.12 57.01
CA GLN A 325 12.94 -15.12 57.95
C GLN A 325 12.07 -16.38 58.00
N THR A 326 12.51 -17.54 57.57
CA THR A 326 11.81 -18.81 57.80
C THR A 326 12.06 -19.33 59.21
N GLY A 327 11.40 -18.74 60.21
CA GLY A 327 11.60 -19.13 61.58
C GLY A 327 10.53 -18.71 62.63
N ILE A 328 9.34 -18.22 62.21
CA ILE A 328 8.29 -17.89 63.17
C ILE A 328 6.92 -18.33 62.65
N GLN A 329 6.35 -19.37 63.33
CA GLN A 329 4.95 -19.75 63.15
C GLN A 329 4.04 -18.65 63.71
N MET A 330 2.97 -18.32 62.99
CA MET A 330 1.79 -17.66 63.51
C MET A 330 0.50 -18.35 63.13
N ASN A 331 -0.19 -18.85 64.13
CA ASN A 331 -1.62 -19.19 64.09
C ASN A 331 -2.46 -17.90 64.12
N GLY A 332 -3.47 -17.78 63.29
CA GLY A 332 -4.54 -16.79 63.50
C GLY A 332 -5.24 -16.28 62.29
N HIS A 333 -6.53 -16.52 62.22
CA HIS A 333 -7.63 -15.81 61.56
C HIS A 333 -8.04 -16.11 60.12
N SER A 334 -9.17 -16.80 60.02
CA SER A 334 -9.90 -17.16 58.80
C SER A 334 -10.64 -16.00 58.08
N LYS A 335 -10.65 -14.79 58.60
CA LYS A 335 -11.25 -13.60 57.95
C LYS A 335 -10.27 -12.81 57.11
N GLU A 336 -9.02 -12.73 57.50
CA GLU A 336 -7.96 -12.06 56.72
C GLU A 336 -7.63 -12.80 55.41
N HIS A 337 -7.85 -14.15 55.38
CA HIS A 337 -7.64 -14.93 54.15
C HIS A 337 -8.60 -14.55 53.02
N SER A 338 -9.87 -14.24 53.30
CA SER A 338 -10.84 -13.90 52.25
C SER A 338 -10.63 -12.49 51.67
N GLU A 339 -10.22 -11.52 52.50
CA GLU A 339 -9.89 -10.17 52.04
C GLU A 339 -8.57 -10.16 51.26
N ALA A 340 -7.56 -10.91 51.69
CA ALA A 340 -6.31 -11.08 50.98
C ALA A 340 -6.47 -11.80 49.63
N GLU A 341 -7.36 -12.80 49.54
CA GLU A 341 -7.69 -13.47 48.27
C GLU A 341 -8.45 -12.54 47.29
N ILE A 342 -9.38 -11.72 47.78
CA ILE A 342 -10.11 -10.73 46.99
C ILE A 342 -9.16 -9.62 46.52
N GLU A 343 -8.27 -9.12 47.38
CA GLU A 343 -7.24 -8.16 47.00
C GLU A 343 -6.25 -8.75 45.99
N ALA A 344 -5.82 -10.00 46.15
CA ALA A 344 -4.96 -10.69 45.21
C ALA A 344 -5.65 -10.92 43.86
N GLN A 345 -6.94 -11.31 43.84
CA GLN A 345 -7.73 -11.42 42.62
C GLN A 345 -7.92 -10.07 41.92
N ASN A 346 -8.23 -9.01 42.68
CA ASN A 346 -8.36 -7.66 42.11
C ASN A 346 -7.02 -7.13 41.58
N ARG A 347 -5.90 -7.44 42.24
CA ARG A 347 -4.55 -7.09 41.79
C ARG A 347 -4.20 -7.82 40.51
N ASN A 348 -4.44 -9.13 40.42
CA ASN A 348 -4.21 -9.94 39.22
C ASN A 348 -5.11 -9.48 38.04
N GLN A 349 -6.40 -9.17 38.26
CA GLN A 349 -7.26 -8.61 37.23
C GLN A 349 -6.79 -7.25 36.71
N ASN A 350 -6.28 -6.40 37.61
CA ASN A 350 -5.74 -5.11 37.20
C ASN A 350 -4.41 -5.25 36.45
N GLU A 351 -3.56 -6.20 36.79
CA GLU A 351 -2.33 -6.52 36.09
C GLU A 351 -2.63 -7.07 34.69
N ASP A 352 -3.57 -7.99 34.52
CA ASP A 352 -4.00 -8.54 33.24
C ASP A 352 -4.60 -7.46 32.31
N LEU A 353 -5.43 -6.57 32.88
CA LEU A 353 -6.00 -5.44 32.14
C LEU A 353 -4.90 -4.45 31.69
N HIS A 354 -3.93 -4.19 32.53
CA HIS A 354 -2.84 -3.28 32.24
C HIS A 354 -1.89 -3.88 31.18
N GLN A 355 -1.59 -5.17 31.26
CA GLN A 355 -0.78 -5.88 30.27
C GLN A 355 -1.45 -5.87 28.90
N SER A 356 -2.74 -6.22 28.81
CA SER A 356 -3.51 -6.15 27.54
C SER A 356 -3.53 -4.76 26.93
N TYR A 357 -3.54 -3.70 27.74
CA TYR A 357 -3.48 -2.32 27.31
C TYR A 357 -2.12 -1.98 26.68
N VAL A 358 -1.03 -2.39 27.32
CA VAL A 358 0.34 -2.14 26.83
C VAL A 358 0.63 -2.93 25.57
N GLU A 359 0.14 -4.16 25.44
CA GLU A 359 0.25 -4.95 24.21
C GLU A 359 -0.38 -4.23 23.01
N ARG A 360 -1.54 -3.58 23.18
CA ARG A 360 -2.19 -2.79 22.13
C ARG A 360 -1.38 -1.56 21.74
N PHE A 361 -0.75 -0.87 22.70
CA PHE A 361 0.15 0.25 22.42
C PHE A 361 1.42 -0.22 21.71
N GLY A 362 2.00 -1.35 22.13
CA GLY A 362 3.14 -1.97 21.46
C GLY A 362 2.84 -2.33 20.00
N PHE A 363 1.69 -2.94 19.76
CA PHE A 363 1.20 -3.23 18.41
C PHE A 363 1.04 -1.95 17.59
N ALA A 364 0.40 -0.91 18.13
CA ALA A 364 0.18 0.34 17.43
C ALA A 364 1.51 1.05 17.08
N LEU A 365 2.49 1.03 17.99
CA LEU A 365 3.84 1.55 17.74
C LEU A 365 4.58 0.73 16.68
N ALA A 366 4.41 -0.60 16.68
CA ALA A 366 4.97 -1.43 15.63
C ALA A 366 4.44 -1.05 14.23
N GLY A 367 3.17 -0.65 14.13
CA GLY A 367 2.60 -0.17 12.87
C GLY A 367 3.32 1.04 12.28
N VAL A 368 3.68 2.03 13.11
CA VAL A 368 4.52 3.15 12.65
C VAL A 368 5.97 2.73 12.45
N GLY A 369 6.45 1.78 13.25
CA GLY A 369 7.78 1.18 13.11
C GLY A 369 7.99 0.50 11.76
N VAL A 370 6.96 -0.18 11.23
CA VAL A 370 6.99 -0.79 9.87
C VAL A 370 7.20 0.29 8.81
N LEU A 371 6.47 1.41 8.87
CA LEU A 371 6.61 2.51 7.91
C LEU A 371 8.00 3.17 8.03
N ILE A 372 8.43 3.50 9.23
CA ILE A 372 9.74 4.14 9.48
C ILE A 372 10.87 3.22 9.03
N GLY A 373 10.82 1.94 9.39
CA GLY A 373 11.82 0.94 8.99
C GLY A 373 11.93 0.78 7.48
N LEU A 374 10.79 0.77 6.78
CA LEU A 374 10.74 0.73 5.33
C LEU A 374 11.38 1.99 4.70
N VAL A 375 11.08 3.19 5.22
CA VAL A 375 11.66 4.45 4.75
C VAL A 375 13.17 4.48 5.00
N ILE A 376 13.62 4.10 6.20
CA ILE A 376 15.06 4.01 6.53
C ILE A 376 15.76 3.05 5.57
N PHE A 377 15.18 1.86 5.35
CA PHE A 377 15.73 0.91 4.38
C PHE A 377 15.83 1.53 2.98
N GLY A 378 14.76 2.19 2.51
CA GLY A 378 14.74 2.84 1.20
C GLY A 378 15.82 3.90 1.03
N PHE A 379 16.06 4.72 2.05
CA PHE A 379 17.12 5.73 2.05
C PHE A 379 18.51 5.11 2.12
N VAL A 380 18.72 4.15 3.01
CA VAL A 380 20.02 3.46 3.15
C VAL A 380 20.35 2.69 1.88
N ALA A 381 19.43 1.92 1.34
CA ALA A 381 19.64 1.17 0.11
C ALA A 381 19.89 2.12 -1.09
N SER A 382 19.17 3.24 -1.16
CA SER A 382 19.39 4.26 -2.19
C SER A 382 20.75 4.94 -2.07
N ALA A 383 21.27 5.11 -0.85
CA ALA A 383 22.59 5.70 -0.62
C ALA A 383 23.73 4.72 -0.90
N LEU A 384 23.54 3.43 -0.59
CA LEU A 384 24.59 2.40 -0.74
C LEU A 384 24.67 1.81 -2.15
N LEU A 385 23.53 1.65 -2.81
CA LEU A 385 23.44 1.03 -4.13
C LEU A 385 23.22 2.08 -5.22
N ARG A 386 22.02 2.66 -5.24
CA ARG A 386 21.50 3.65 -6.20
C ARG A 386 20.20 4.22 -5.70
N PRO A 387 19.72 5.36 -6.25
CA PRO A 387 18.37 5.81 -6.01
C PRO A 387 17.36 4.76 -6.47
N ILE A 388 16.78 4.02 -5.52
CA ILE A 388 15.75 2.99 -5.77
C ILE A 388 14.44 3.29 -5.09
N PHE A 389 14.37 4.34 -4.25
CA PHE A 389 13.20 4.65 -3.45
C PHE A 389 12.38 5.77 -4.10
N VAL A 390 11.09 5.49 -4.32
CA VAL A 390 10.05 6.47 -4.65
C VAL A 390 8.94 6.44 -3.60
N TYR A 391 8.25 7.56 -3.40
CA TYR A 391 7.28 7.71 -2.30
C TYR A 391 6.15 6.68 -2.32
N ARG A 392 5.69 6.26 -3.51
CA ARG A 392 4.66 5.21 -3.67
C ARG A 392 5.08 3.84 -3.09
N TYR A 393 6.36 3.60 -2.88
CA TYR A 393 6.84 2.37 -2.23
C TYR A 393 6.57 2.31 -0.72
N MET A 394 6.05 3.39 -0.12
CA MET A 394 5.55 3.39 1.26
C MET A 394 4.18 2.74 1.40
N ILE A 395 3.39 2.63 0.32
CA ILE A 395 2.00 2.15 0.34
C ILE A 395 1.84 0.81 1.07
N PRO A 396 2.69 -0.22 0.87
CA PRO A 396 2.58 -1.47 1.60
C PRO A 396 2.55 -1.32 3.12
N ALA A 397 3.29 -0.33 3.67
CA ALA A 397 3.37 -0.09 5.10
C ALA A 397 2.25 0.84 5.64
N LEU A 398 1.54 1.57 4.76
CA LEU A 398 0.52 2.53 5.19
C LEU A 398 -0.68 1.87 5.87
N GLY A 399 -1.02 0.62 5.51
CA GLY A 399 -2.04 -0.14 6.21
C GLY A 399 -1.68 -0.39 7.68
N CYS A 400 -0.43 -0.76 7.97
CA CYS A 400 0.06 -0.93 9.33
C CYS A 400 0.08 0.40 10.09
N PHE A 401 0.52 1.48 9.44
CA PHE A 401 0.55 2.83 10.03
C PHE A 401 -0.86 3.31 10.42
N TRP A 402 -1.82 3.28 9.51
CA TRP A 402 -3.19 3.74 9.79
C TRP A 402 -3.92 2.84 10.77
N LEU A 403 -3.65 1.53 10.75
CA LEU A 403 -4.17 0.62 11.76
C LEU A 403 -3.59 0.93 13.15
N GLY A 404 -2.28 1.13 13.24
CA GLY A 404 -1.61 1.54 14.47
C GLY A 404 -2.17 2.86 15.01
N PHE A 405 -2.36 3.86 14.13
CA PHE A 405 -3.00 5.13 14.48
C PHE A 405 -4.42 4.90 15.02
N ALA A 406 -5.26 4.13 14.33
CA ALA A 406 -6.64 3.89 14.73
C ALA A 406 -6.74 3.16 16.09
N VAL A 407 -5.87 2.18 16.34
CA VAL A 407 -5.79 1.48 17.63
C VAL A 407 -5.40 2.46 18.75
N MET A 408 -4.31 3.20 18.55
CA MET A 408 -3.79 4.15 19.53
C MET A 408 -4.80 5.24 19.86
N PHE A 409 -5.40 5.83 18.80
CA PHE A 409 -6.39 6.89 18.92
C PHE A 409 -7.63 6.42 19.69
N ASN A 410 -8.11 5.19 19.42
CA ASN A 410 -9.21 4.58 20.15
C ASN A 410 -8.92 4.39 21.64
N GLU A 411 -7.74 3.85 21.97
CA GLU A 411 -7.34 3.61 23.36
C GLU A 411 -7.19 4.93 24.14
N MET A 412 -6.63 5.96 23.52
CA MET A 412 -6.51 7.30 24.12
C MET A 412 -7.87 7.97 24.36
N TRP A 413 -8.86 7.71 23.51
CA TRP A 413 -10.22 8.26 23.69
C TRP A 413 -10.93 7.64 24.89
N GLU A 414 -10.66 6.37 25.21
CA GLU A 414 -11.31 5.67 26.33
C GLU A 414 -10.68 5.95 27.68
N LYS A 415 -9.36 6.00 27.76
CA LYS A 415 -8.62 6.00 29.02
C LYS A 415 -7.46 7.01 28.98
N ASN A 416 -7.30 7.71 30.11
CA ASN A 416 -6.13 8.57 30.30
C ASN A 416 -4.89 7.77 30.76
N VAL A 417 -3.78 8.51 31.03
CA VAL A 417 -2.48 7.97 31.47
C VAL A 417 -2.58 7.01 32.66
N LEU A 418 -3.55 7.20 33.55
CA LEU A 418 -3.76 6.41 34.76
C LEU A 418 -4.88 5.37 34.61
N CYS A 419 -5.22 4.97 33.38
CA CYS A 419 -6.37 4.11 33.07
C CYS A 419 -7.72 4.62 33.58
N LYS A 420 -7.80 5.90 33.95
CA LYS A 420 -9.04 6.56 34.38
C LYS A 420 -9.85 7.03 33.16
N PRO A 421 -11.19 7.10 33.27
CA PRO A 421 -12.03 7.64 32.20
C PRO A 421 -11.59 9.03 31.78
N VAL A 422 -11.63 9.31 30.48
CA VAL A 422 -11.23 10.58 29.89
C VAL A 422 -12.33 11.62 30.19
N GLY A 423 -11.94 12.82 30.60
CA GLY A 423 -12.86 13.93 30.86
C GLY A 423 -13.56 14.44 29.60
N GLU A 424 -14.75 15.06 29.74
CA GLU A 424 -15.60 15.51 28.62
C GLU A 424 -14.89 16.50 27.67
N ARG A 425 -14.03 17.40 28.16
CA ARG A 425 -13.26 18.33 27.32
C ARG A 425 -12.30 17.59 26.38
N VAL A 426 -11.67 16.53 26.86
CA VAL A 426 -10.74 15.74 26.05
C VAL A 426 -11.51 14.90 25.02
N LYS A 427 -12.68 14.36 25.38
CA LYS A 427 -13.57 13.68 24.43
C LYS A 427 -13.99 14.62 23.28
N LEU A 428 -14.27 15.89 23.59
CA LEU A 428 -14.60 16.90 22.59
C LEU A 428 -13.45 17.12 21.59
N ILE A 429 -12.20 17.15 22.09
CA ILE A 429 -11.00 17.25 21.21
C ILE A 429 -10.91 16.03 20.29
N PHE A 430 -11.08 14.80 20.79
CA PHE A 430 -11.08 13.59 19.98
C PHE A 430 -12.20 13.60 18.93
N THR A 431 -13.38 14.07 19.32
CA THR A 431 -14.51 14.25 18.39
C THR A 431 -14.15 15.24 17.27
N ALA A 432 -13.58 16.38 17.61
CA ALA A 432 -13.16 17.40 16.64
C ALA A 432 -12.09 16.86 15.67
N ILE A 433 -11.09 16.12 16.18
CA ILE A 433 -10.08 15.45 15.35
C ILE A 433 -10.74 14.43 14.42
N THR A 434 -11.68 13.64 14.92
CA THR A 434 -12.40 12.64 14.13
C THR A 434 -13.18 13.29 12.98
N ILE A 435 -13.86 14.40 13.24
CA ILE A 435 -14.58 15.17 12.21
C ILE A 435 -13.59 15.77 11.20
N CYS A 436 -12.46 16.28 11.66
CA CYS A 436 -11.41 16.80 10.79
C CYS A 436 -10.88 15.73 9.84
N LEU A 437 -10.56 14.52 10.35
CA LEU A 437 -10.13 13.39 9.53
C LEU A 437 -11.20 12.98 8.51
N LEU A 438 -12.47 12.97 8.93
CA LEU A 438 -13.59 12.67 8.04
C LEU A 438 -13.68 13.68 6.89
N VAL A 439 -13.60 14.98 7.19
CA VAL A 439 -13.67 16.04 6.17
C VAL A 439 -12.48 15.97 5.20
N ILE A 440 -11.27 15.75 5.73
CA ILE A 440 -10.06 15.62 4.90
C ILE A 440 -10.19 14.42 3.96
N GLY A 441 -10.54 13.24 4.48
CA GLY A 441 -10.65 12.04 3.66
C GLY A 441 -11.76 12.11 2.62
N LEU A 442 -12.93 12.67 2.96
CA LEU A 442 -14.01 12.92 2.00
C LEU A 442 -13.56 13.87 0.89
N ARG A 443 -12.79 14.89 1.23
CA ARG A 443 -12.27 15.86 0.27
C ARG A 443 -11.26 15.22 -0.68
N ASP A 444 -10.33 14.43 -0.14
CA ASP A 444 -9.32 13.72 -0.92
C ASP A 444 -9.96 12.70 -1.87
N TYR A 445 -10.90 11.92 -1.35
CA TYR A 445 -11.63 10.96 -2.19
C TYR A 445 -12.42 11.66 -3.31
N ARG A 446 -13.06 12.81 -3.02
CA ARG A 446 -13.75 13.59 -4.04
C ARG A 446 -12.79 14.16 -5.09
N ALA A 447 -11.61 14.61 -4.69
CA ALA A 447 -10.59 15.10 -5.60
C ALA A 447 -10.11 13.97 -6.53
N PHE A 448 -9.84 12.79 -5.97
CA PHE A 448 -9.53 11.59 -6.74
C PHE A 448 -10.63 11.25 -7.77
N MET A 449 -11.91 11.21 -7.34
CA MET A 449 -13.02 10.92 -8.26
C MET A 449 -13.10 11.92 -9.42
N GLY A 450 -12.91 13.22 -9.14
CA GLY A 450 -12.91 14.25 -10.19
C GLY A 450 -11.72 14.14 -11.14
N GLU A 451 -10.55 13.68 -10.65
CA GLU A 451 -9.37 13.42 -11.47
C GLU A 451 -9.59 12.21 -12.40
N GLU A 452 -10.17 11.13 -11.89
CA GLU A 452 -10.49 9.95 -12.70
C GLU A 452 -11.59 10.23 -13.76
N GLU A 453 -12.64 10.95 -13.38
CA GLU A 453 -13.68 11.38 -14.34
C GLU A 453 -13.08 12.25 -15.45
N TYR A 454 -12.12 13.12 -15.13
CA TYR A 454 -11.41 13.95 -16.11
C TYR A 454 -10.51 13.12 -17.04
N LYS A 455 -9.80 12.12 -16.51
CA LYS A 455 -8.99 11.19 -17.32
C LYS A 455 -9.85 10.42 -18.33
N ILE A 456 -11.01 9.93 -17.91
CA ILE A 456 -11.95 9.23 -18.80
C ILE A 456 -12.39 10.16 -19.95
N LEU A 457 -12.67 11.43 -19.64
CA LEU A 457 -13.03 12.42 -20.66
C LEU A 457 -11.89 12.65 -21.66
N LEU A 458 -10.67 12.83 -21.17
CA LEU A 458 -9.48 13.01 -22.02
C LEU A 458 -9.24 11.79 -22.93
N MET A 459 -9.41 10.59 -22.38
CA MET A 459 -9.29 9.36 -23.15
C MET A 459 -10.31 9.31 -24.30
N GLN A 460 -11.57 9.69 -24.05
CA GLN A 460 -12.59 9.72 -25.09
C GLN A 460 -12.23 10.69 -26.21
N GLN A 461 -11.82 11.91 -25.86
CA GLN A 461 -11.38 12.92 -26.84
C GLN A 461 -10.18 12.46 -27.67
N THR A 462 -9.21 11.82 -27.01
CA THR A 462 -8.04 11.27 -27.70
C THR A 462 -8.41 10.10 -28.60
N GLY A 463 -9.28 9.20 -28.14
CA GLY A 463 -9.79 8.08 -28.94
C GLY A 463 -10.53 8.56 -30.20
N GLU A 464 -11.36 9.61 -30.09
CA GLU A 464 -12.02 10.25 -31.25
C GLU A 464 -11.00 10.80 -32.24
N ALA A 465 -9.95 11.48 -31.76
CA ALA A 465 -8.90 12.03 -32.63
C ALA A 465 -8.09 10.93 -33.34
N LEU A 466 -7.73 9.88 -32.58
CA LEU A 466 -6.97 8.75 -33.14
C LEU A 466 -7.81 7.89 -34.09
N SER A 467 -9.14 7.95 -34.03
CA SER A 467 -10.03 7.24 -34.98
C SER A 467 -9.92 7.73 -36.45
N ALA A 468 -9.30 8.88 -36.66
CA ALA A 468 -8.97 9.37 -38.01
C ALA A 468 -7.85 8.58 -38.69
N ILE A 469 -7.07 7.82 -37.94
CA ILE A 469 -5.97 6.97 -38.38
C ILE A 469 -6.56 5.61 -38.75
N ALA A 470 -6.41 5.20 -40.02
CA ALA A 470 -6.92 3.92 -40.50
C ALA A 470 -5.90 2.80 -40.27
N PRO A 471 -6.33 1.53 -40.24
CA PRO A 471 -5.44 0.40 -39.97
C PRO A 471 -4.28 0.21 -40.93
N ASP A 472 -4.40 0.70 -42.15
CA ASP A 472 -3.39 0.66 -43.22
C ASP A 472 -2.50 1.91 -43.31
N ASP A 473 -2.69 2.87 -42.39
CA ASP A 473 -1.84 4.05 -42.27
C ASP A 473 -0.51 3.72 -41.59
N ILE A 474 0.50 4.56 -41.80
CA ILE A 474 1.78 4.50 -41.09
C ILE A 474 1.77 5.54 -39.97
N VAL A 475 2.21 5.16 -38.76
CA VAL A 475 2.34 6.08 -37.63
C VAL A 475 3.79 6.17 -37.18
N ILE A 476 4.31 7.41 -37.15
CA ILE A 476 5.66 7.71 -36.67
C ILE A 476 5.55 8.37 -35.29
N TYR A 477 6.45 8.03 -34.37
CA TYR A 477 6.56 8.60 -33.04
C TYR A 477 7.97 9.14 -32.80
N ASN A 478 8.10 10.13 -31.92
CA ASN A 478 9.41 10.58 -31.44
C ASN A 478 9.68 10.18 -29.99
N PHE A 479 8.73 9.49 -29.35
CA PHE A 479 8.86 9.08 -27.95
C PHE A 479 8.10 7.76 -27.70
N ASP A 480 8.82 6.76 -27.25
CA ASP A 480 8.35 5.38 -27.11
C ASP A 480 7.22 5.21 -26.08
N GLN A 481 7.23 5.96 -24.96
CA GLN A 481 6.14 5.90 -23.99
C GLN A 481 4.81 6.44 -24.56
N VAL A 482 4.86 7.46 -25.42
CA VAL A 482 3.68 7.96 -26.13
C VAL A 482 3.22 6.95 -27.17
N GLN A 483 4.16 6.29 -27.86
CA GLN A 483 3.86 5.16 -28.73
C GLN A 483 3.11 4.06 -27.97
N ALA A 484 3.64 3.63 -26.83
CA ALA A 484 3.02 2.58 -26.03
C ALA A 484 1.57 2.93 -25.64
N VAL A 485 1.34 4.13 -25.10
CA VAL A 485 0.00 4.55 -24.63
C VAL A 485 -0.98 4.76 -25.79
N THR A 486 -0.57 5.42 -26.88
CA THR A 486 -1.47 5.70 -28.00
C THR A 486 -1.73 4.47 -28.85
N SER A 487 -0.74 3.57 -29.01
CA SER A 487 -0.90 2.32 -29.76
C SER A 487 -1.98 1.40 -29.18
N TYR A 488 -2.31 1.53 -27.89
CA TYR A 488 -3.41 0.80 -27.28
C TYR A 488 -4.77 1.15 -27.90
N TYR A 489 -4.94 2.38 -28.38
CA TYR A 489 -6.18 2.86 -29.02
C TYR A 489 -6.20 2.69 -30.55
N LEU A 490 -5.10 2.20 -31.14
CA LEU A 490 -4.94 1.99 -32.59
C LEU A 490 -5.06 0.50 -32.91
N ASP A 491 -5.26 0.18 -34.20
CA ASP A 491 -5.32 -1.20 -34.67
C ASP A 491 -3.98 -1.94 -34.41
N ALA A 492 -4.07 -3.19 -34.04
CA ALA A 492 -2.90 -4.00 -33.71
C ALA A 492 -1.99 -4.28 -34.92
N ALA A 493 -2.55 -4.30 -36.13
CA ALA A 493 -1.82 -4.56 -37.39
C ALA A 493 -1.15 -3.32 -37.97
N MET A 494 -1.34 -2.13 -37.39
CA MET A 494 -0.83 -0.87 -37.87
C MET A 494 0.70 -0.82 -37.84
N GLU A 495 1.30 -0.35 -38.94
CA GLU A 495 2.73 -0.11 -39.03
C GLU A 495 3.14 1.11 -38.19
N SER A 496 4.03 0.88 -37.22
CA SER A 496 4.49 1.90 -36.25
C SER A 496 6.00 2.02 -36.27
N TYR A 497 6.49 3.27 -36.28
CA TYR A 497 7.91 3.59 -36.35
C TYR A 497 8.30 4.60 -35.24
N LEU A 498 9.51 4.45 -34.71
CA LEU A 498 10.12 5.46 -33.84
C LEU A 498 11.16 6.26 -34.64
N TRP A 499 11.05 7.59 -34.64
CA TRP A 499 11.96 8.48 -35.35
C TRP A 499 13.28 8.62 -34.59
N CYS A 500 14.39 8.23 -35.21
CA CYS A 500 15.75 8.36 -34.71
C CYS A 500 15.96 7.86 -33.27
N GLY A 501 15.16 6.88 -32.83
CA GLY A 501 15.20 6.36 -31.46
C GLY A 501 15.72 4.93 -31.38
N THR A 502 16.14 4.54 -30.17
CA THR A 502 16.46 3.14 -29.86
C THR A 502 15.25 2.54 -29.16
N PRO A 503 14.60 1.52 -29.74
CA PRO A 503 13.43 0.89 -29.16
C PRO A 503 13.72 0.25 -27.82
N GLU A 504 12.82 0.44 -26.84
CA GLU A 504 12.88 -0.27 -25.56
C GLU A 504 12.35 -1.69 -25.72
N THR A 505 13.23 -2.68 -25.53
CA THR A 505 12.94 -4.11 -25.76
C THR A 505 11.69 -4.60 -25.00
N LEU A 506 11.52 -4.18 -23.74
CA LEU A 506 10.36 -4.60 -22.95
C LEU A 506 9.04 -4.01 -23.48
N ILE A 507 9.05 -2.76 -23.97
CA ILE A 507 7.86 -2.15 -24.58
C ILE A 507 7.46 -2.95 -25.82
N GLN A 508 8.44 -3.26 -26.68
CA GLN A 508 8.20 -4.03 -27.89
C GLN A 508 7.64 -5.43 -27.64
N GLU A 509 8.21 -6.14 -26.64
CA GLU A 509 7.83 -7.51 -26.35
C GLU A 509 6.49 -7.60 -25.59
N ILE A 510 6.20 -6.65 -24.71
CA ILE A 510 5.06 -6.73 -23.77
C ILE A 510 3.84 -5.98 -24.29
N ILE A 511 4.03 -4.79 -24.92
CA ILE A 511 2.92 -3.92 -25.33
C ILE A 511 2.65 -4.09 -26.82
N ARG A 512 3.56 -3.58 -27.65
CA ARG A 512 3.40 -3.65 -29.12
C ARG A 512 4.76 -3.44 -29.80
N PRO A 513 5.10 -4.26 -30.81
CA PRO A 513 6.29 -4.06 -31.61
C PRO A 513 6.17 -2.78 -32.46
N TYR A 514 7.30 -2.15 -32.72
CA TYR A 514 7.47 -1.04 -33.63
C TYR A 514 8.89 -1.06 -34.20
N ASP A 515 9.06 -0.52 -35.39
CA ASP A 515 10.36 -0.41 -36.06
C ASP A 515 10.97 0.99 -35.83
N THR A 516 12.13 1.24 -36.42
CA THR A 516 12.77 2.56 -36.41
C THR A 516 12.85 3.11 -37.79
N VAL A 517 12.75 4.44 -37.91
CA VAL A 517 13.00 5.20 -39.16
C VAL A 517 13.92 6.38 -38.80
N GLU A 518 15.01 6.52 -39.58
CA GLU A 518 16.03 7.56 -39.36
C GLU A 518 16.20 8.47 -40.56
N ASP A 519 15.64 8.08 -41.73
CA ASP A 519 15.81 8.78 -42.99
C ASP A 519 14.48 9.35 -43.50
N VAL A 520 14.49 10.66 -43.73
CA VAL A 520 13.35 11.38 -44.35
C VAL A 520 13.02 10.82 -45.73
N GLN A 521 13.98 10.23 -46.46
CA GLN A 521 13.75 9.62 -47.75
C GLN A 521 12.79 8.43 -47.69
N ALA A 522 12.81 7.67 -46.62
CA ALA A 522 11.82 6.59 -46.40
C ALA A 522 10.39 7.17 -46.34
N ILE A 523 10.22 8.26 -45.58
CA ILE A 523 8.91 8.94 -45.46
C ILE A 523 8.44 9.46 -46.84
N LYS A 524 9.33 10.06 -47.63
CA LYS A 524 9.02 10.52 -48.98
C LYS A 524 8.57 9.38 -49.89
N THR A 525 9.28 8.25 -49.87
CA THR A 525 8.91 7.06 -50.62
C THR A 525 7.52 6.57 -50.25
N TRP A 526 7.19 6.52 -48.96
CA TRP A 526 5.82 6.14 -48.52
C TRP A 526 4.75 7.13 -49.02
N CYS A 527 5.07 8.45 -49.06
CA CYS A 527 4.15 9.44 -49.63
C CYS A 527 3.97 9.23 -51.14
N GLU A 528 5.05 8.95 -51.90
CA GLU A 528 5.03 8.66 -53.32
C GLU A 528 4.22 7.39 -53.63
N ASP A 529 4.29 6.38 -52.76
CA ASP A 529 3.50 5.15 -52.83
C ASP A 529 2.00 5.37 -52.47
N GLY A 530 1.62 6.59 -52.13
CA GLY A 530 0.24 6.95 -51.76
C GLY A 530 -0.19 6.51 -50.38
N ARG A 531 0.75 6.13 -49.50
CA ARG A 531 0.47 5.77 -48.11
C ARG A 531 0.10 7.03 -47.30
N ARG A 532 -0.84 6.90 -46.40
CA ARG A 532 -1.16 7.97 -45.45
C ARG A 532 -0.25 7.82 -44.23
N ILE A 533 0.40 8.92 -43.85
CA ILE A 533 1.39 8.94 -42.79
C ILE A 533 0.97 9.94 -41.73
N TRP A 534 1.06 9.49 -40.48
CA TRP A 534 0.79 10.30 -39.32
C TRP A 534 2.03 10.41 -38.43
N PHE A 535 2.23 11.57 -37.83
CA PHE A 535 3.23 11.76 -36.79
C PHE A 535 2.56 12.13 -35.48
N ILE A 536 2.81 11.34 -34.43
CA ILE A 536 2.40 11.60 -33.07
C ILE A 536 3.62 12.14 -32.30
N GLY A 537 3.76 13.46 -32.30
CA GLY A 537 4.91 14.17 -31.75
C GLY A 537 4.68 14.66 -30.35
N SER A 538 5.64 14.39 -29.46
CA SER A 538 5.61 14.80 -28.06
C SER A 538 6.86 15.61 -27.69
N PHE A 539 6.77 16.40 -26.60
CA PHE A 539 7.84 17.29 -26.14
C PHE A 539 8.30 18.34 -27.18
N ASN A 540 9.27 19.16 -26.86
CA ASN A 540 9.77 20.23 -27.74
C ASN A 540 10.47 19.68 -28.99
N SER A 541 11.10 18.51 -28.89
CA SER A 541 11.76 17.85 -30.03
C SER A 541 10.84 17.62 -31.22
N ARG A 542 9.49 17.52 -31.03
CA ARG A 542 8.54 17.41 -32.12
C ARG A 542 8.58 18.60 -33.08
N GLU A 543 8.80 19.82 -32.57
CA GLU A 543 8.86 21.05 -33.37
C GLU A 543 10.09 21.08 -34.24
N ASP A 544 11.23 20.64 -33.71
CA ASP A 544 12.49 20.53 -34.43
C ASP A 544 12.37 19.49 -35.57
N ILE A 545 11.80 18.32 -35.26
CA ILE A 545 11.56 17.26 -36.26
C ILE A 545 10.65 17.75 -37.39
N VAL A 546 9.53 18.40 -37.06
CA VAL A 546 8.61 18.95 -38.06
C VAL A 546 9.27 20.03 -38.91
N ALA A 547 10.13 20.87 -38.32
CA ALA A 547 10.88 21.89 -39.02
C ALA A 547 11.90 21.28 -40.01
N GLU A 548 12.61 20.24 -39.59
CA GLU A 548 13.54 19.46 -40.42
C GLU A 548 12.81 18.84 -41.61
N TRP A 549 11.72 18.11 -41.37
CA TRP A 549 10.94 17.46 -42.43
C TRP A 549 10.37 18.46 -43.45
N LYS A 550 9.92 19.65 -42.99
CA LYS A 550 9.48 20.73 -43.89
C LYS A 550 10.63 21.31 -44.73
N ALA A 551 11.82 21.45 -44.12
CA ALA A 551 13.00 21.92 -44.86
C ALA A 551 13.42 20.91 -45.92
N ASP A 552 13.23 19.62 -45.69
CA ASP A 552 13.48 18.55 -46.63
C ASP A 552 12.35 18.39 -47.69
N GLY A 553 11.32 19.23 -47.64
CA GLY A 553 10.28 19.29 -48.65
C GLY A 553 9.02 18.47 -48.40
N LEU A 554 8.89 17.84 -47.23
CA LEU A 554 7.64 17.20 -46.78
C LEU A 554 6.59 18.26 -46.43
N LYS A 555 5.35 18.01 -46.79
CA LYS A 555 4.23 18.80 -46.31
C LYS A 555 3.71 18.18 -45.02
N VAL A 556 3.83 18.90 -43.88
CA VAL A 556 3.41 18.47 -42.57
C VAL A 556 2.37 19.43 -42.04
N GLU A 557 1.17 18.91 -41.73
CA GLU A 557 0.01 19.68 -41.27
C GLU A 557 -0.40 19.20 -39.87
N GLU A 558 -0.46 20.11 -38.91
CA GLU A 558 -0.95 19.80 -37.58
C GLU A 558 -2.48 19.69 -37.58
N THR A 559 -3.02 18.59 -37.06
CA THR A 559 -4.46 18.35 -36.97
C THR A 559 -5.02 18.65 -35.59
N GLY A 560 -4.20 18.59 -34.54
CA GLY A 560 -4.59 18.94 -33.19
C GLY A 560 -3.55 18.61 -32.11
N SER A 561 -3.81 19.10 -30.92
CA SER A 561 -3.01 18.85 -29.72
C SER A 561 -3.86 18.17 -28.67
N TYR A 562 -3.35 17.10 -28.08
CA TYR A 562 -4.09 16.21 -27.18
C TYR A 562 -3.29 15.95 -25.92
N PHE A 563 -4.02 15.62 -24.84
CA PHE A 563 -3.42 15.21 -23.58
C PHE A 563 -4.00 13.86 -23.18
N LEU A 564 -3.14 12.85 -23.08
CA LEU A 564 -3.52 11.53 -22.61
C LEU A 564 -2.67 11.18 -21.39
N GLU A 565 -3.31 10.99 -20.25
CA GLU A 565 -2.68 10.71 -18.98
C GLU A 565 -1.72 11.82 -18.53
N ARG A 566 -0.43 11.67 -18.80
CA ARG A 566 0.63 12.62 -18.44
C ARG A 566 1.36 13.21 -19.63
N TYR A 567 0.93 12.85 -20.85
CA TYR A 567 1.62 13.20 -22.08
C TYR A 567 0.80 14.17 -22.92
N TRP A 568 1.40 15.30 -23.26
CA TRP A 568 0.95 16.16 -24.36
C TRP A 568 1.57 15.67 -25.64
N PHE A 569 0.77 15.50 -26.66
CA PHE A 569 1.24 15.22 -28.01
C PHE A 569 0.43 15.98 -29.06
N ASN A 570 1.05 16.25 -30.18
CA ASN A 570 0.41 16.83 -31.34
C ASN A 570 0.29 15.73 -32.40
N LEU A 571 -0.83 15.74 -33.10
CA LEU A 571 -1.08 14.85 -34.22
C LEU A 571 -0.87 15.61 -35.51
N TYR A 572 0.02 15.09 -36.35
CA TYR A 572 0.34 15.67 -37.63
C TYR A 572 0.04 14.69 -38.77
N LYS A 573 -0.44 15.22 -39.91
CA LYS A 573 -0.59 14.48 -41.14
C LYS A 573 0.55 14.84 -42.06
N ILE A 574 1.16 13.84 -42.71
CA ILE A 574 2.30 14.01 -43.62
C ILE A 574 1.85 13.66 -45.03
N PHE A 575 2.30 14.49 -46.00
CA PHE A 575 1.93 14.36 -47.41
C PHE A 575 3.17 14.39 -48.31
#